data_da37a10e443306bcca07c05429f7f997
#
_entry.id   da37a10e443306bcca07c05429f7f997
#
_cell.length_a   1.000
_cell.length_b   1.000
_cell.length_c   1.000
_cell.angle_alpha   90.00
_cell.angle_beta   90.00
_cell.angle_gamma   90.00
#
_symmetry.space_group_name_H-M   'P 1'
#
loop_
_entity.id
_entity.type
_entity.pdbx_description
1 polymer ?
#
loop_
_entity_poly.entity_id
_entity_poly.type
_entity_poly.pdbx_seq_one_letter_code
_entity_poly.pdbx_strand_id
1 'polypeptide(L)'
;MSIHTYTQMKNQQTQKYEKILKTLRRYRREGWELKLEDEYSTPKEIAKARAVCEDTCDYMPDFIVDPQTGHKFINHNFVRNEC
;
A
#
# COMPACT_ATOMS: atom_id res chain seq x y z
N MET A 1 10.66 31.12 7.29
CA MET A 1 10.16 29.93 7.42
C MET A 1 9.51 29.22 6.29
N SER A 2 10.09 29.33 5.13
CA SER A 2 9.70 28.53 4.00
C SER A 2 9.78 27.04 4.31
N ILE A 3 10.62 26.67 5.28
CA ILE A 3 10.78 25.30 5.69
C ILE A 3 9.47 24.71 6.21
N HIS A 4 8.70 25.50 6.96
CA HIS A 4 7.43 25.01 7.51
C HIS A 4 6.42 24.70 6.41
N THR A 5 6.30 25.61 5.43
CA THR A 5 5.36 25.38 4.33
C THR A 5 5.76 24.15 3.53
N TYR A 6 7.05 24.02 3.25
CA TYR A 6 7.55 22.87 2.52
C TYR A 6 7.28 21.57 3.27
N THR A 7 7.50 21.59 4.58
CA THR A 7 7.29 20.42 5.41
C THR A 7 5.82 19.99 5.40
N GLN A 8 4.88 20.94 5.42
CA GLN A 8 3.47 20.63 5.39
C GLN A 8 3.07 19.94 4.09
N MET A 9 3.60 20.39 2.97
CA MET A 9 3.31 19.75 1.69
C MET A 9 3.84 18.33 1.64
N LYS A 10 5.04 18.12 2.17
CA LYS A 10 5.62 16.80 2.26
C LYS A 10 4.85 15.92 3.22
N ASN A 11 4.33 16.49 4.30
CA ASN A 11 3.68 15.72 5.35
C ASN A 11 2.42 15.00 4.89
N GLN A 12 1.70 15.54 3.90
CA GLN A 12 0.52 14.85 3.40
C GLN A 12 0.87 13.50 2.78
N GLN A 13 1.89 13.47 1.93
CA GLN A 13 2.33 12.21 1.34
C GLN A 13 2.99 11.31 2.37
N THR A 14 3.76 11.91 3.27
CA THR A 14 4.43 11.15 4.32
C THR A 14 3.42 10.49 5.26
N GLN A 15 2.37 11.20 5.65
CA GLN A 15 1.33 10.64 6.49
C GLN A 15 0.58 9.51 5.81
N LYS A 16 0.26 9.68 4.54
CA LYS A 16 -0.39 8.64 3.76
C LYS A 16 0.48 7.40 3.67
N TYR A 17 1.77 7.61 3.37
CA TYR A 17 2.74 6.52 3.30
C TYR A 17 2.84 5.78 4.63
N GLU A 18 2.96 6.50 5.72
CA GLU A 18 3.12 5.90 7.04
C GLU A 18 1.89 5.10 7.47
N LYS A 19 0.69 5.61 7.19
CA LYS A 19 -0.54 4.89 7.51
C LYS A 19 -0.61 3.56 6.76
N ILE A 20 -0.31 3.60 5.47
CA ILE A 20 -0.33 2.40 4.64
C ILE A 20 0.73 1.42 5.13
N LEU A 21 1.94 1.93 5.36
CA LEU A 21 3.05 1.11 5.81
C LEU A 21 2.74 0.41 7.13
N LYS A 22 2.16 1.14 8.07
CA LYS A 22 1.79 0.60 9.38
C LYS A 22 0.76 -0.53 9.23
N THR A 23 -0.23 -0.32 8.39
CA THR A 23 -1.27 -1.31 8.14
C THR A 23 -0.67 -2.57 7.51
N LEU A 24 0.21 -2.40 6.51
CA LEU A 24 0.83 -3.53 5.83
C LEU A 24 1.76 -4.30 6.74
N ARG A 25 2.49 -3.61 7.62
CA ARG A 25 3.35 -4.27 8.58
C ARG A 25 2.53 -5.10 9.58
N ARG A 26 1.35 -4.61 9.94
CA ARG A 26 0.46 -5.37 10.81
C ARG A 26 0.01 -6.65 10.13
N TYR A 27 -0.38 -6.58 8.87
CA TYR A 27 -0.76 -7.78 8.13
C TYR A 27 0.40 -8.76 8.03
N ARG A 28 1.62 -8.27 7.82
CA ARG A 28 2.78 -9.17 7.80
C ARG A 28 2.95 -9.89 9.12
N ARG A 29 2.75 -9.21 10.23
CA ARG A 29 2.83 -9.84 11.55
C ARG A 29 1.72 -10.87 11.77
N GLU A 30 0.59 -10.69 11.09
CA GLU A 30 -0.52 -11.63 11.17
C GLU A 30 -0.37 -12.81 10.22
N GLY A 31 0.73 -12.87 9.50
CA GLY A 31 1.01 -14.00 8.63
C GLY A 31 0.64 -13.80 7.17
N TRP A 32 0.23 -12.59 6.79
CA TRP A 32 -0.10 -12.31 5.41
C TRP A 32 1.15 -11.99 4.61
N GLU A 33 1.26 -12.60 3.43
CA GLU A 33 2.27 -12.21 2.46
C GLU A 33 1.70 -11.11 1.58
N LEU A 34 2.57 -10.28 1.04
CA LEU A 34 2.15 -9.11 0.27
C LEU A 34 2.58 -9.25 -1.18
N LYS A 35 1.67 -8.93 -2.07
CA LYS A 35 1.94 -8.90 -3.50
C LYS A 35 1.50 -7.55 -4.08
N LEU A 36 2.20 -7.12 -5.09
CA LEU A 36 1.86 -5.93 -5.86
C LEU A 36 1.75 -6.36 -7.31
N GLU A 37 0.53 -6.30 -7.86
CA GLU A 37 0.24 -6.73 -9.23
C GLU A 37 0.79 -8.13 -9.52
N ASP A 38 0.41 -9.08 -8.65
CA ASP A 38 0.75 -10.50 -8.74
C ASP A 38 2.22 -10.83 -8.47
N GLU A 39 3.04 -9.87 -8.07
CA GLU A 39 4.42 -10.12 -7.71
C GLU A 39 4.64 -9.86 -6.23
N TYR A 40 5.45 -10.71 -5.59
CA TYR A 40 5.79 -10.51 -4.18
C TYR A 40 6.47 -9.17 -3.99
N SER A 41 6.07 -8.47 -2.94
CA SER A 41 6.57 -7.13 -2.68
C SER A 41 6.72 -6.92 -1.18
N THR A 42 7.18 -5.75 -0.81
CA THR A 42 7.41 -5.40 0.59
C THR A 42 6.41 -4.33 1.02
N PRO A 43 6.16 -4.20 2.34
CA PRO A 43 5.31 -3.12 2.83
C PRO A 43 5.76 -1.74 2.35
N LYS A 44 7.07 -1.51 2.32
CA LYS A 44 7.61 -0.23 1.88
C LYS A 44 7.30 0.06 0.42
N GLU A 45 7.49 -0.94 -0.45
CA GLU A 45 7.24 -0.76 -1.87
C GLU A 45 5.77 -0.50 -2.16
N ILE A 46 4.90 -1.27 -1.52
CA ILE A 46 3.46 -1.11 -1.72
C ILE A 46 2.99 0.23 -1.17
N ALA A 47 3.45 0.60 0.02
CA ALA A 47 3.09 1.87 0.63
C ALA A 47 3.56 3.05 -0.24
N LYS A 48 4.74 2.93 -0.82
CA LYS A 48 5.28 3.95 -1.71
C LYS A 48 4.43 4.10 -2.96
N ALA A 49 4.07 2.97 -3.58
CA ALA A 49 3.25 2.99 -4.78
C ALA A 49 1.87 3.59 -4.50
N ARG A 50 1.26 3.21 -3.39
CA ARG A 50 -0.06 3.72 -3.04
C ARG A 50 -0.03 5.20 -2.62
N ALA A 51 1.05 5.63 -1.98
CA ALA A 51 1.15 7.00 -1.50
C ALA A 51 1.25 8.01 -2.65
N VAL A 52 1.82 7.61 -3.78
CA VAL A 52 1.94 8.50 -4.94
C VAL A 52 0.76 8.43 -5.89
N CYS A 53 -0.22 7.57 -5.60
CA CYS A 53 -1.43 7.49 -6.43
C CYS A 53 -2.25 8.77 -6.31
N GLU A 54 -2.71 9.23 -7.45
CA GLU A 54 -3.60 10.38 -7.52
C GLU A 54 -5.07 9.93 -7.42
N ASP A 55 -5.99 10.89 -7.44
CA ASP A 55 -7.41 10.60 -7.31
C ASP A 55 -7.97 9.70 -8.40
N THR A 56 -7.29 9.65 -9.54
CA THR A 56 -7.75 8.87 -10.70
C THR A 56 -7.27 7.44 -10.67
N CYS A 57 -6.46 7.07 -9.69
CA CYS A 57 -5.94 5.72 -9.59
C CYS A 57 -5.84 5.28 -8.13
N ASP A 58 -5.88 3.99 -7.92
CA ASP A 58 -5.74 3.41 -6.59
C ASP A 58 -5.33 1.95 -6.74
N TYR A 59 -5.03 1.33 -5.61
CA TYR A 59 -4.75 -0.10 -5.56
C TYR A 59 -5.81 -0.77 -4.70
N MET A 60 -6.43 -1.81 -5.24
CA MET A 60 -7.43 -2.58 -4.49
C MET A 60 -6.77 -3.81 -3.87
N PRO A 61 -6.90 -3.99 -2.56
CA PRO A 61 -6.38 -5.19 -1.92
C PRO A 61 -7.28 -6.38 -2.18
N ASP A 62 -6.69 -7.49 -2.59
CA ASP A 62 -7.39 -8.75 -2.80
C ASP A 62 -6.84 -9.75 -1.80
N PHE A 63 -7.66 -10.13 -0.83
CA PHE A 63 -7.28 -11.04 0.24
C PHE A 63 -7.53 -12.48 -0.23
N ILE A 64 -6.46 -13.24 -0.38
CA ILE A 64 -6.52 -14.58 -0.91
C ILE A 64 -5.98 -15.57 0.12
N VAL A 65 -6.73 -16.63 0.36
CA VAL A 65 -6.30 -17.74 1.21
C VAL A 65 -6.32 -19.01 0.38
N ASP A 66 -5.16 -19.67 0.29
CA ASP A 66 -5.06 -20.94 -0.41
C ASP A 66 -5.60 -22.03 0.52
N PRO A 67 -6.70 -22.71 0.16
CA PRO A 67 -7.29 -23.71 1.04
C PRO A 67 -6.42 -24.96 1.20
N GLN A 68 -5.52 -25.23 0.26
CA GLN A 68 -4.68 -26.42 0.32
C GLN A 68 -3.48 -26.24 1.22
N THR A 69 -2.85 -25.09 1.16
CA THR A 69 -1.61 -24.84 1.92
C THR A 69 -1.82 -23.96 3.13
N GLY A 70 -2.95 -23.24 3.18
CA GLY A 70 -3.20 -22.26 4.22
C GLY A 70 -2.46 -20.95 4.04
N HIS A 71 -1.75 -20.79 2.92
CA HIS A 71 -1.06 -19.54 2.63
C HIS A 71 -2.05 -18.40 2.49
N LYS A 72 -1.73 -17.29 3.12
CA LYS A 72 -2.52 -16.06 3.06
C LYS A 72 -1.71 -14.97 2.40
N PHE A 73 -2.25 -14.35 1.38
CA PHE A 73 -1.57 -13.23 0.76
C PHE A 73 -2.56 -12.15 0.34
N ILE A 74 -2.07 -10.93 0.33
CA ILE A 74 -2.85 -9.78 -0.09
C ILE A 74 -2.22 -9.24 -1.36
N ASN A 75 -2.97 -9.33 -2.46
CA ASN A 75 -2.51 -8.85 -3.74
C ASN A 75 -3.08 -7.46 -3.98
N HIS A 76 -2.23 -6.48 -4.22
CA HIS A 76 -2.65 -5.11 -4.47
C HIS A 76 -2.67 -4.88 -5.97
N ASN A 77 -3.86 -4.77 -6.52
CA ASN A 77 -4.05 -4.58 -7.96
C ASN A 77 -4.28 -3.11 -8.27
N PHE A 78 -3.55 -2.61 -9.23
CA PHE A 78 -3.70 -1.24 -9.68
C PHE A 78 -5.01 -1.07 -10.42
N VAL A 79 -5.80 -0.09 -10.01
CA VAL A 79 -7.09 0.21 -10.62
C VAL A 79 -7.09 1.68 -11.01
N ARG A 80 -7.40 1.95 -12.26
CA ARG A 80 -7.54 3.32 -12.74
C ARG A 80 -9.02 3.66 -12.81
N ASN A 81 -9.40 4.70 -12.11
CA ASN A 81 -10.77 5.21 -12.17
C ASN A 81 -10.90 6.13 -13.35
N GLU A 82 -11.51 5.62 -14.40
CA GLU A 82 -11.80 6.42 -15.58
C GLU A 82 -13.27 6.82 -15.57
N CYS A 83 -13.48 8.08 -15.83
CA CYS A 83 -14.85 8.60 -15.95
C CYS A 83 -15.41 8.36 -17.34
#